data_a3c4575e8a0b6956ef49e5fd8a758193
#
_entry.id   a3c4575e8a0b6956ef49e5fd8a758193
#
_cell.length_a   1.000
_cell.length_b   1.000
_cell.length_c   1.000
_cell.angle_alpha   90.00
_cell.angle_beta   90.00
_cell.angle_gamma   90.00
#
_symmetry.space_group_name_H-M   'P 1'
#
loop_
_entity.id
_entity.type
_entity.pdbx_description
1 polymer ?
#
loop_
_entity_poly.entity_id
_entity_poly.type
_entity_poly.pdbx_seq_one_letter_code
_entity_poly.pdbx_strand_id
1 'polypeptide(L)'
;MQTSIFSVDVEDWFHILDVPSAPPISEWASLPSRVEMNFTRLLDLFDEKNVSVTCFFLGWVGEKFPHLVKEAASRGHEVASHGYGHRLVFEQTRQEFAADVRRARVLLEDIVGAPVRGYRAPGFSTTEQTPWFFDVLAEAGHEYDSSVFPAPRGHGGLRGSRREPHQLGADDKLTEIPITVADVMGKPMCFFGGGYLRLFPYWLIRQMSKRVLAEGRPVVFYVHPREIDPSHPRLPMSRKRSFKSYVNLDTTESKIRHILQDFPVTTFENVISKYPR
;
A
#
# COMPACT_ATOMS: atom_id res chain seq x y z
N MET A 1 -4.45 19.80 12.23
CA MET A 1 -4.70 18.51 12.91
C MET A 1 -3.64 17.53 12.48
N GLN A 2 -3.05 16.80 13.41
CA GLN A 2 -2.13 15.72 13.10
C GLN A 2 -2.94 14.59 12.42
N THR A 3 -2.60 14.22 11.18
CA THR A 3 -3.40 13.29 10.38
C THR A 3 -2.63 12.00 10.16
N SER A 4 -3.25 10.87 10.47
CA SER A 4 -2.74 9.55 10.07
C SER A 4 -3.60 9.01 8.91
N ILE A 5 -2.96 8.28 8.01
CA ILE A 5 -3.61 7.59 6.91
C ILE A 5 -3.49 6.09 7.18
N PHE A 6 -4.55 5.34 6.96
CA PHE A 6 -4.46 3.89 7.01
C PHE A 6 -4.83 3.30 5.64
N SER A 7 -4.03 2.35 5.17
CA SER A 7 -4.27 1.71 3.88
C SER A 7 -4.07 0.20 3.91
N VAL A 8 -4.73 -0.47 2.98
CA VAL A 8 -4.58 -1.90 2.75
C VAL A 8 -4.16 -2.10 1.30
N ASP A 9 -3.04 -2.77 1.08
CA ASP A 9 -2.65 -3.24 -0.25
C ASP A 9 -3.33 -4.60 -0.44
N VAL A 10 -4.42 -4.63 -1.24
CA VAL A 10 -5.32 -5.78 -1.35
C VAL A 10 -4.77 -6.80 -2.31
N GLU A 11 -3.95 -7.68 -1.75
CA GLU A 11 -3.26 -8.77 -2.43
C GLU A 11 -3.33 -10.07 -1.64
N ASP A 12 -3.10 -11.20 -2.32
CA ASP A 12 -3.09 -12.53 -1.71
C ASP A 12 -1.68 -12.92 -1.24
N TRP A 13 -1.56 -14.03 -0.51
CA TRP A 13 -0.31 -14.55 0.04
C TRP A 13 0.73 -14.90 -1.03
N PHE A 14 0.30 -15.24 -2.24
CA PHE A 14 1.18 -15.61 -3.36
C PHE A 14 1.68 -14.42 -4.18
N HIS A 15 1.17 -13.22 -3.96
CA HIS A 15 1.66 -12.00 -4.61
C HIS A 15 2.95 -11.45 -3.98
N ILE A 16 3.66 -12.26 -3.20
CA ILE A 16 4.90 -11.86 -2.53
C ILE A 16 6.02 -11.60 -3.55
N LEU A 17 6.66 -10.44 -3.45
CA LEU A 17 7.76 -10.04 -4.34
C LEU A 17 9.12 -10.57 -3.87
N ASP A 18 10.13 -10.58 -4.75
CA ASP A 18 11.51 -10.99 -4.48
C ASP A 18 11.64 -12.41 -3.91
N VAL A 19 10.78 -13.30 -4.31
CA VAL A 19 10.84 -14.71 -3.91
C VAL A 19 10.86 -15.56 -5.19
N PRO A 20 11.98 -16.26 -5.49
CA PRO A 20 12.10 -17.06 -6.72
C PRO A 20 11.03 -18.16 -6.87
N SER A 21 10.45 -18.60 -5.76
CA SER A 21 9.36 -19.58 -5.72
C SER A 21 7.97 -18.95 -5.76
N ALA A 22 7.87 -17.63 -5.93
CA ALA A 22 6.56 -17.00 -6.13
C ALA A 22 5.96 -17.46 -7.46
N PRO A 23 4.70 -17.90 -7.48
CA PRO A 23 4.07 -18.40 -8.69
C PRO A 23 3.87 -17.26 -9.70
N PRO A 24 4.01 -17.53 -11.00
CA PRO A 24 3.71 -16.57 -12.04
C PRO A 24 2.21 -16.29 -12.12
N ILE A 25 1.83 -15.16 -12.69
CA ILE A 25 0.42 -14.73 -12.81
C ILE A 25 -0.48 -15.78 -13.49
N SER A 26 0.07 -16.58 -14.40
CA SER A 26 -0.67 -17.66 -15.08
C SER A 26 -1.14 -18.77 -14.14
N GLU A 27 -0.54 -18.91 -12.96
CA GLU A 27 -0.87 -19.93 -11.97
C GLU A 27 -1.79 -19.41 -10.86
N TRP A 28 -1.90 -18.10 -10.66
CA TRP A 28 -2.62 -17.51 -9.54
C TRP A 28 -4.07 -17.97 -9.41
N ALA A 29 -4.75 -18.16 -10.55
CA ALA A 29 -6.15 -18.58 -10.56
C ALA A 29 -6.38 -20.01 -10.03
N SER A 30 -5.34 -20.86 -10.00
CA SER A 30 -5.38 -22.22 -9.49
C SER A 30 -5.01 -22.35 -8.01
N LEU A 31 -4.49 -21.29 -7.41
CA LEU A 31 -4.03 -21.30 -6.01
C LEU A 31 -5.21 -21.06 -5.05
N PRO A 32 -5.16 -21.67 -3.85
CA PRO A 32 -6.16 -21.42 -2.82
C PRO A 32 -6.05 -19.98 -2.30
N SER A 33 -6.96 -19.13 -2.74
CA SER A 33 -7.02 -17.73 -2.31
C SER A 33 -7.35 -17.61 -0.82
N ARG A 34 -6.78 -16.60 -0.19
CA ARG A 34 -7.06 -16.19 1.19
C ARG A 34 -7.51 -14.73 1.28
N VAL A 35 -7.46 -14.00 0.15
CA VAL A 35 -7.75 -12.56 0.13
C VAL A 35 -9.18 -12.26 0.57
N GLU A 36 -10.18 -13.05 0.13
CA GLU A 36 -11.58 -12.81 0.50
C GLU A 36 -11.76 -12.83 2.02
N MET A 37 -11.42 -13.95 2.65
CA MET A 37 -11.57 -14.12 4.09
C MET A 37 -10.80 -13.06 4.89
N ASN A 38 -9.56 -12.81 4.52
CA ASN A 38 -8.68 -11.92 5.28
C ASN A 38 -9.04 -10.45 5.06
N PHE A 39 -9.45 -10.07 3.85
CA PHE A 39 -9.84 -8.70 3.56
C PHE A 39 -11.19 -8.36 4.20
N THR A 40 -12.20 -9.23 4.11
CA THR A 40 -13.48 -9.04 4.83
C THR A 40 -13.25 -8.88 6.33
N ARG A 41 -12.37 -9.70 6.93
CA ARG A 41 -12.00 -9.56 8.36
C ARG A 41 -11.36 -8.20 8.69
N LEU A 42 -10.56 -7.62 7.77
CA LEU A 42 -10.04 -6.26 7.94
C LEU A 42 -11.15 -5.22 7.84
N LEU A 43 -12.07 -5.36 6.86
CA LEU A 43 -13.21 -4.44 6.72
C LEU A 43 -14.09 -4.45 7.99
N ASP A 44 -14.39 -5.63 8.54
CA ASP A 44 -15.14 -5.77 9.79
C ASP A 44 -14.45 -5.06 10.96
N LEU A 45 -13.11 -5.16 11.02
CA LEU A 45 -12.32 -4.45 12.04
C LEU A 45 -12.39 -2.93 11.88
N PHE A 46 -12.40 -2.42 10.64
CA PHE A 46 -12.55 -0.98 10.36
C PHE A 46 -13.95 -0.49 10.70
N ASP A 47 -14.99 -1.27 10.41
CA ASP A 47 -16.38 -0.98 10.81
C ASP A 47 -16.53 -0.93 12.33
N GLU A 48 -15.96 -1.91 13.07
CA GLU A 48 -15.94 -1.90 14.54
C GLU A 48 -15.33 -0.61 15.12
N LYS A 49 -14.38 0.00 14.40
CA LYS A 49 -13.69 1.23 14.81
C LYS A 49 -14.30 2.48 14.20
N ASN A 50 -15.32 2.34 13.35
CA ASN A 50 -15.98 3.43 12.63
C ASN A 50 -14.95 4.32 11.89
N VAL A 51 -14.05 3.70 11.12
CA VAL A 51 -12.99 4.38 10.36
C VAL A 51 -13.05 4.00 8.88
N SER A 52 -12.81 4.97 8.02
CA SER A 52 -12.59 4.75 6.58
C SER A 52 -11.10 4.70 6.27
N VAL A 53 -10.70 3.78 5.41
CA VAL A 53 -9.31 3.55 4.98
C VAL A 53 -9.22 3.53 3.46
N THR A 54 -8.00 3.59 2.91
CA THR A 54 -7.78 3.44 1.47
C THR A 54 -7.37 2.01 1.16
N CYS A 55 -8.08 1.38 0.21
CA CYS A 55 -7.82 0.03 -0.27
C CYS A 55 -7.19 0.09 -1.66
N PHE A 56 -5.89 -0.18 -1.76
CA PHE A 56 -5.17 -0.28 -3.03
C PHE A 56 -5.35 -1.69 -3.61
N PHE A 57 -6.24 -1.83 -4.56
CA PHE A 57 -6.54 -3.11 -5.18
C PHE A 57 -5.60 -3.43 -6.34
N LEU A 58 -5.07 -4.66 -6.35
CA LEU A 58 -4.57 -5.23 -7.60
C LEU A 58 -5.73 -5.42 -8.58
N GLY A 59 -5.52 -5.02 -9.84
CA GLY A 59 -6.53 -5.23 -10.88
C GLY A 59 -6.88 -6.71 -11.05
N TRP A 60 -5.90 -7.61 -10.93
CA TRP A 60 -6.14 -9.05 -10.94
C TRP A 60 -7.10 -9.50 -9.80
N VAL A 61 -6.94 -8.95 -8.59
CA VAL A 61 -7.87 -9.25 -7.48
C VAL A 61 -9.25 -8.67 -7.77
N GLY A 62 -9.33 -7.46 -8.30
CA GLY A 62 -10.58 -6.83 -8.70
C GLY A 62 -11.31 -7.64 -9.80
N GLU A 63 -10.60 -8.16 -10.80
CA GLU A 63 -11.17 -8.99 -11.85
C GLU A 63 -11.67 -10.35 -11.32
N LYS A 64 -10.92 -10.98 -10.44
CA LYS A 64 -11.25 -12.28 -9.87
C LYS A 64 -12.34 -12.20 -8.79
N PHE A 65 -12.34 -11.16 -7.99
CA PHE A 65 -13.22 -10.97 -6.84
C PHE A 65 -13.88 -9.56 -6.84
N PRO A 66 -14.67 -9.21 -7.88
CA PRO A 66 -15.23 -7.86 -8.02
C PRO A 66 -16.14 -7.46 -6.85
N HIS A 67 -16.72 -8.44 -6.14
CA HIS A 67 -17.54 -8.20 -4.97
C HIS A 67 -16.73 -7.56 -3.82
N LEU A 68 -15.44 -7.88 -3.66
CA LEU A 68 -14.60 -7.26 -2.62
C LEU A 68 -14.38 -5.76 -2.86
N VAL A 69 -14.21 -5.37 -4.13
CA VAL A 69 -14.06 -3.96 -4.51
C VAL A 69 -15.35 -3.20 -4.22
N LYS A 70 -16.50 -3.78 -4.60
CA LYS A 70 -17.84 -3.22 -4.30
C LYS A 70 -18.10 -3.14 -2.79
N GLU A 71 -17.70 -4.17 -2.06
CA GLU A 71 -17.87 -4.22 -0.61
C GLU A 71 -17.07 -3.11 0.09
N ALA A 72 -15.79 -2.93 -0.27
CA ALA A 72 -14.98 -1.84 0.26
C ALA A 72 -15.63 -0.47 0.00
N ALA A 73 -16.06 -0.20 -1.22
CA ALA A 73 -16.72 1.05 -1.59
C ALA A 73 -18.05 1.25 -0.85
N SER A 74 -18.89 0.20 -0.73
CA SER A 74 -20.19 0.26 -0.04
C SER A 74 -20.07 0.50 1.46
N ARG A 75 -18.96 0.08 2.07
CA ARG A 75 -18.62 0.33 3.48
C ARG A 75 -17.94 1.70 3.68
N GLY A 76 -17.83 2.54 2.63
CA GLY A 76 -17.28 3.90 2.70
C GLY A 76 -15.75 3.97 2.72
N HIS A 77 -15.07 2.90 2.28
CA HIS A 77 -13.62 2.92 2.07
C HIS A 77 -13.28 3.47 0.70
N GLU A 78 -12.13 4.13 0.59
CA GLU A 78 -11.60 4.59 -0.67
C GLU A 78 -11.01 3.41 -1.46
N VAL A 79 -11.38 3.29 -2.74
CA VAL A 79 -10.77 2.34 -3.68
C VAL A 79 -9.70 3.04 -4.50
N ALA A 80 -8.49 2.50 -4.47
CA ALA A 80 -7.33 2.97 -5.21
C ALA A 80 -6.66 1.81 -5.96
N SER A 81 -5.76 2.11 -6.90
CA SER A 81 -5.10 1.12 -7.76
C SER A 81 -3.74 0.69 -7.23
N HIS A 82 -3.47 -0.62 -7.27
CA HIS A 82 -2.15 -1.22 -7.01
C HIS A 82 -1.50 -1.82 -8.27
N GLY A 83 -1.85 -1.28 -9.47
CA GLY A 83 -1.52 -1.92 -10.74
C GLY A 83 -2.36 -3.17 -11.00
N TYR A 84 -2.13 -3.83 -12.14
CA TYR A 84 -2.89 -5.02 -12.48
C TYR A 84 -2.18 -6.32 -12.07
N GLY A 85 -0.93 -6.50 -12.49
CA GLY A 85 -0.19 -7.75 -12.42
C GLY A 85 0.87 -7.85 -11.33
N HIS A 86 0.90 -6.94 -10.35
CA HIS A 86 1.86 -6.90 -9.24
C HIS A 86 3.33 -6.94 -9.67
N ARG A 87 3.65 -6.33 -10.81
CA ARG A 87 5.03 -6.27 -11.34
C ARG A 87 5.79 -5.09 -10.76
N LEU A 88 7.08 -5.30 -10.46
CA LEU A 88 7.96 -4.21 -10.06
C LEU A 88 8.11 -3.19 -11.21
N VAL A 89 8.05 -1.91 -10.90
CA VAL A 89 8.07 -0.82 -11.91
C VAL A 89 9.37 -0.85 -12.73
N PHE A 90 10.51 -1.04 -12.09
CA PHE A 90 11.81 -1.07 -12.76
C PHE A 90 12.05 -2.34 -13.61
N GLU A 91 11.18 -3.35 -13.55
CA GLU A 91 11.19 -4.53 -14.42
C GLU A 91 10.31 -4.35 -15.66
N GLN A 92 9.71 -3.18 -15.84
CA GLN A 92 8.81 -2.85 -16.91
C GLN A 92 9.35 -1.73 -17.79
N THR A 93 9.04 -1.78 -19.07
CA THR A 93 9.18 -0.62 -19.94
C THR A 93 8.09 0.40 -19.61
N ARG A 94 8.29 1.67 -20.01
CA ARG A 94 7.25 2.71 -19.87
C ARG A 94 5.91 2.29 -20.48
N GLN A 95 5.94 1.63 -21.65
CA GLN A 95 4.74 1.19 -22.36
C GLN A 95 4.00 0.07 -21.62
N GLU A 96 4.72 -0.94 -21.11
CA GLU A 96 4.14 -2.03 -20.32
C GLU A 96 3.51 -1.48 -19.03
N PHE A 97 4.21 -0.59 -18.33
CA PHE A 97 3.70 0.04 -17.13
C PHE A 97 2.45 0.87 -17.42
N ALA A 98 2.44 1.67 -18.49
CA ALA A 98 1.27 2.46 -18.89
C ALA A 98 0.06 1.58 -19.20
N ALA A 99 0.28 0.42 -19.85
CA ALA A 99 -0.80 -0.53 -20.14
C ALA A 99 -1.34 -1.17 -18.86
N ASP A 100 -0.46 -1.59 -17.92
CA ASP A 100 -0.82 -2.19 -16.63
C ASP A 100 -1.66 -1.22 -15.78
N VAL A 101 -1.19 0.02 -15.62
CA VAL A 101 -1.86 1.08 -14.86
C VAL A 101 -3.25 1.38 -15.42
N ARG A 102 -3.35 1.61 -16.73
CA ARG A 102 -4.64 1.92 -17.38
C ARG A 102 -5.63 0.76 -17.28
N ARG A 103 -5.15 -0.48 -17.50
CA ARG A 103 -6.00 -1.67 -17.36
C ARG A 103 -6.57 -1.79 -15.95
N ALA A 104 -5.73 -1.64 -14.94
CA ALA A 104 -6.16 -1.73 -13.54
C ALA A 104 -7.18 -0.64 -13.21
N ARG A 105 -6.91 0.60 -13.59
CA ARG A 105 -7.77 1.74 -13.31
C ARG A 105 -9.14 1.58 -13.95
N VAL A 106 -9.21 1.33 -15.26
CA VAL A 106 -10.49 1.16 -15.98
C VAL A 106 -11.31 0.03 -15.38
N LEU A 107 -10.69 -1.11 -15.09
CA LEU A 107 -11.36 -2.25 -14.47
C LEU A 107 -11.96 -1.89 -13.10
N LEU A 108 -11.20 -1.22 -12.24
CA LEU A 108 -11.68 -0.83 -10.91
C LEU A 108 -12.79 0.22 -11.01
N GLU A 109 -12.66 1.20 -11.89
CA GLU A 109 -13.70 2.22 -12.17
C GLU A 109 -15.00 1.57 -12.67
N ASP A 110 -14.92 0.60 -13.58
CA ASP A 110 -16.08 -0.15 -14.06
C ASP A 110 -16.78 -0.94 -12.94
N ILE A 111 -16.03 -1.45 -11.96
CA ILE A 111 -16.59 -2.20 -10.83
C ILE A 111 -17.28 -1.29 -9.83
N VAL A 112 -16.66 -0.14 -9.48
CA VAL A 112 -17.18 0.77 -8.43
C VAL A 112 -18.14 1.82 -8.96
N GLY A 113 -18.10 2.12 -10.26
CA GLY A 113 -18.92 3.19 -10.87
C GLY A 113 -18.46 4.61 -10.49
N ALA A 114 -17.21 4.77 -10.05
CA ALA A 114 -16.64 6.03 -9.61
C ALA A 114 -15.16 6.14 -10.00
N PRO A 115 -14.58 7.36 -10.12
CA PRO A 115 -13.17 7.52 -10.47
C PRO A 115 -12.22 6.91 -9.44
N VAL A 116 -11.21 6.17 -9.91
CA VAL A 116 -10.11 5.64 -9.11
C VAL A 116 -8.92 6.61 -9.20
N ARG A 117 -8.77 7.44 -8.18
CA ARG A 117 -7.86 8.60 -8.19
C ARG A 117 -6.44 8.26 -7.76
N GLY A 118 -6.30 7.27 -6.89
CA GLY A 118 -5.02 6.93 -6.26
C GLY A 118 -4.29 5.78 -6.89
N TYR A 119 -2.95 5.82 -6.77
CA TYR A 119 -2.08 4.73 -7.17
C TYR A 119 -1.04 4.42 -6.08
N ARG A 120 -0.64 3.16 -6.01
CA ARG A 120 0.55 2.71 -5.26
C ARG A 120 1.27 1.63 -6.06
N ALA A 121 2.58 1.80 -6.27
CA ALA A 121 3.39 0.81 -6.96
C ALA A 121 3.62 -0.45 -6.11
N PRO A 122 3.47 -1.65 -6.67
CA PRO A 122 3.88 -2.89 -6.03
C PRO A 122 5.30 -2.78 -5.49
N GLY A 123 5.47 -3.17 -4.21
CA GLY A 123 6.76 -3.11 -3.54
C GLY A 123 7.39 -1.72 -3.39
N PHE A 124 6.67 -0.62 -3.64
CA PHE A 124 7.21 0.75 -3.66
C PHE A 124 8.40 0.86 -4.62
N SER A 125 8.25 0.29 -5.80
CA SER A 125 9.34 -0.04 -6.71
C SER A 125 9.71 1.04 -7.72
N THR A 126 9.25 2.29 -7.51
CA THR A 126 9.79 3.43 -8.25
C THR A 126 11.23 3.72 -7.83
N THR A 127 12.08 4.01 -8.81
CA THR A 127 13.52 4.24 -8.62
C THR A 127 14.02 5.35 -9.54
N GLU A 128 15.27 5.78 -9.37
CA GLU A 128 15.93 6.71 -10.30
C GLU A 128 16.01 6.18 -11.74
N GLN A 129 15.87 4.85 -11.93
CA GLN A 129 15.88 4.22 -13.27
C GLN A 129 14.52 4.32 -13.97
N THR A 130 13.48 4.77 -13.27
CA THR A 130 12.12 4.91 -13.80
C THR A 130 11.63 6.36 -13.76
N PRO A 131 12.37 7.34 -14.37
CA PRO A 131 12.03 8.75 -14.26
C PRO A 131 10.67 9.11 -14.89
N TRP A 132 10.18 8.27 -15.79
CA TRP A 132 8.89 8.39 -16.47
C TRP A 132 7.68 7.94 -15.61
N PHE A 133 7.91 7.39 -14.42
CA PHE A 133 6.88 6.78 -13.59
C PHE A 133 5.72 7.74 -13.26
N PHE A 134 6.03 8.92 -12.75
CA PHE A 134 5.03 9.90 -12.35
C PHE A 134 4.27 10.50 -13.54
N ASP A 135 4.95 10.71 -14.67
CA ASP A 135 4.32 11.19 -15.89
C ASP A 135 3.28 10.20 -16.40
N VAL A 136 3.60 8.90 -16.38
CA VAL A 136 2.66 7.85 -16.79
C VAL A 136 1.42 7.80 -15.89
N LEU A 137 1.57 7.99 -14.58
CA LEU A 137 0.45 8.05 -13.65
C LEU A 137 -0.46 9.25 -13.94
N ALA A 138 0.14 10.43 -14.16
CA ALA A 138 -0.61 11.63 -14.51
C ALA A 138 -1.31 11.50 -15.88
N GLU A 139 -0.62 10.94 -16.89
CA GLU A 139 -1.19 10.62 -18.22
C GLU A 139 -2.33 9.58 -18.13
N ALA A 140 -2.26 8.66 -17.20
CA ALA A 140 -3.33 7.70 -16.92
C ALA A 140 -4.50 8.31 -16.15
N GLY A 141 -4.35 9.55 -15.64
CA GLY A 141 -5.38 10.32 -14.94
C GLY A 141 -5.48 10.04 -13.45
N HIS A 142 -4.43 9.48 -12.83
CA HIS A 142 -4.33 9.43 -11.38
C HIS A 142 -4.07 10.84 -10.81
N GLU A 143 -4.61 11.11 -9.64
CA GLU A 143 -4.52 12.40 -8.96
C GLU A 143 -3.49 12.38 -7.82
N TYR A 144 -3.24 11.21 -7.25
CA TYR A 144 -2.20 11.02 -6.25
C TYR A 144 -1.49 9.68 -6.39
N ASP A 145 -0.29 9.64 -5.85
CA ASP A 145 0.56 8.44 -5.71
C ASP A 145 1.05 8.30 -4.26
N SER A 146 1.31 7.07 -3.84
CA SER A 146 1.95 6.75 -2.57
C SER A 146 2.97 5.64 -2.75
N SER A 147 3.91 5.86 -3.67
CA SER A 147 4.94 4.88 -4.03
C SER A 147 6.34 5.24 -3.58
N VAL A 148 6.59 6.52 -3.27
CA VAL A 148 7.92 6.96 -2.83
C VAL A 148 8.23 6.44 -1.44
N PHE A 149 9.32 5.66 -1.35
CA PHE A 149 9.88 5.20 -0.09
C PHE A 149 11.19 5.95 0.17
N PRO A 150 11.22 6.97 1.06
CA PRO A 150 12.37 7.87 1.21
C PRO A 150 13.48 7.29 2.09
N ALA A 151 13.78 6.00 1.94
CA ALA A 151 14.85 5.29 2.63
C ALA A 151 15.44 4.18 1.76
N PRO A 152 16.66 3.69 2.07
CA PRO A 152 17.23 2.56 1.37
C PRO A 152 16.39 1.30 1.53
N ARG A 153 16.13 0.62 0.41
CA ARG A 153 15.39 -0.64 0.35
C ARG A 153 16.12 -1.67 -0.51
N GLY A 154 15.78 -2.95 -0.34
CA GLY A 154 16.36 -4.04 -1.15
C GLY A 154 15.92 -4.00 -2.62
N HIS A 155 14.69 -3.53 -2.87
CA HIS A 155 14.13 -3.21 -4.18
C HIS A 155 13.37 -1.89 -4.05
N GLY A 156 13.52 -0.98 -4.99
CA GLY A 156 12.90 0.33 -4.95
C GLY A 156 13.47 1.27 -3.87
N GLY A 157 12.76 2.34 -3.65
CA GLY A 157 13.14 3.41 -2.75
C GLY A 157 13.93 4.52 -3.44
N LEU A 158 13.51 5.76 -3.18
CA LEU A 158 14.14 6.98 -3.65
C LEU A 158 14.81 7.68 -2.47
N ARG A 159 16.13 7.48 -2.32
CA ARG A 159 16.91 8.14 -1.26
C ARG A 159 16.89 9.65 -1.43
N GLY A 160 16.73 10.38 -0.34
CA GLY A 160 16.78 11.84 -0.37
C GLY A 160 15.52 12.50 -0.91
N SER A 161 14.48 11.73 -1.27
CA SER A 161 13.19 12.27 -1.63
C SER A 161 12.53 13.02 -0.46
N ARG A 162 11.66 13.95 -0.82
CA ARG A 162 10.82 14.66 0.14
C ARG A 162 10.01 13.66 0.96
N ARG A 163 9.77 13.99 2.22
CA ARG A 163 9.07 13.11 3.19
C ARG A 163 7.67 13.61 3.52
N GLU A 164 7.37 14.82 3.15
CA GLU A 164 6.06 15.46 3.24
C GLU A 164 5.29 15.31 1.92
N PRO A 165 3.96 15.37 1.94
CA PRO A 165 3.15 15.43 0.73
C PRO A 165 3.58 16.61 -0.16
N HIS A 166 3.70 16.37 -1.47
CA HIS A 166 4.16 17.37 -2.43
C HIS A 166 3.64 17.10 -3.84
N GLN A 167 3.60 18.13 -4.65
CA GLN A 167 3.19 18.04 -6.05
C GLN A 167 4.34 17.52 -6.93
N LEU A 168 3.99 16.74 -7.96
CA LEU A 168 4.89 16.15 -8.95
C LEU A 168 4.31 16.28 -10.35
N GLY A 169 5.22 16.15 -11.35
CA GLY A 169 4.88 16.26 -12.77
C GLY A 169 4.99 17.69 -13.31
N ALA A 170 4.98 17.82 -14.66
CA ALA A 170 5.23 19.07 -15.34
C ALA A 170 4.19 20.18 -15.05
N ASP A 171 2.99 19.78 -14.63
CA ASP A 171 1.86 20.68 -14.38
C ASP A 171 1.33 20.57 -12.95
N ASP A 172 2.12 20.05 -12.01
CA ASP A 172 1.72 19.78 -10.61
C ASP A 172 0.41 18.97 -10.48
N LYS A 173 0.16 18.08 -11.44
CA LYS A 173 -1.11 17.33 -11.53
C LYS A 173 -1.19 16.10 -10.62
N LEU A 174 -0.06 15.63 -10.12
CA LEU A 174 0.02 14.44 -9.29
C LEU A 174 0.52 14.82 -7.90
N THR A 175 -0.20 14.43 -6.86
CA THR A 175 0.24 14.60 -5.46
C THR A 175 0.92 13.34 -4.99
N GLU A 176 2.19 13.42 -4.62
CA GLU A 176 2.87 12.32 -3.91
C GLU A 176 2.65 12.44 -2.41
N ILE A 177 2.24 11.33 -1.80
CA ILE A 177 2.21 11.17 -0.34
C ILE A 177 3.16 10.04 0.03
N PRO A 178 4.41 10.35 0.38
CA PRO A 178 5.46 9.34 0.58
C PRO A 178 5.15 8.40 1.75
N ILE A 179 5.67 7.18 1.64
CA ILE A 179 5.68 6.24 2.77
C ILE A 179 6.45 6.84 3.93
N THR A 180 5.87 6.75 5.11
CA THR A 180 6.42 7.41 6.29
C THR A 180 7.67 6.71 6.81
N VAL A 181 8.69 7.52 7.04
CA VAL A 181 9.91 7.12 7.76
C VAL A 181 10.15 8.06 8.95
N ALA A 182 10.72 7.51 10.01
CA ALA A 182 11.19 8.27 11.17
C ALA A 182 12.71 8.18 11.26
N ASP A 183 13.36 9.26 11.70
CA ASP A 183 14.81 9.22 11.89
C ASP A 183 15.18 8.55 13.21
N VAL A 184 16.06 7.56 13.11
CA VAL A 184 16.67 6.91 14.26
C VAL A 184 18.18 7.03 14.12
N MET A 185 18.82 7.74 15.03
CA MET A 185 20.27 7.99 15.00
C MET A 185 20.75 8.54 13.64
N GLY A 186 19.99 9.47 13.05
CA GLY A 186 20.30 10.11 11.78
C GLY A 186 20.03 9.26 10.52
N LYS A 187 19.37 8.10 10.66
CA LYS A 187 19.01 7.24 9.53
C LYS A 187 17.49 7.09 9.41
N PRO A 188 16.93 7.24 8.20
CA PRO A 188 15.50 7.02 7.98
C PRO A 188 15.15 5.52 8.12
N MET A 189 14.18 5.23 8.96
CA MET A 189 13.66 3.87 9.20
C MET A 189 12.14 3.86 9.09
N CYS A 190 11.59 2.76 8.54
CA CYS A 190 10.15 2.53 8.51
C CYS A 190 9.71 1.71 9.73
N PHE A 191 8.53 2.07 10.27
CA PHE A 191 7.88 1.37 11.40
C PHE A 191 6.41 1.05 11.11
N PHE A 192 5.84 1.63 10.06
CA PHE A 192 4.42 1.90 9.93
C PHE A 192 3.68 0.94 8.99
N GLY A 193 4.36 -0.05 8.41
CA GLY A 193 3.68 -1.01 7.56
C GLY A 193 4.48 -2.26 7.23
N GLY A 194 3.78 -3.25 6.70
CA GLY A 194 4.33 -4.52 6.25
C GLY A 194 5.18 -5.21 7.30
N GLY A 195 6.33 -5.75 6.87
CA GLY A 195 7.27 -6.45 7.76
C GLY A 195 7.80 -5.60 8.91
N TYR A 196 7.88 -4.29 8.77
CA TYR A 196 8.36 -3.39 9.83
C TYR A 196 7.31 -3.26 10.96
N LEU A 197 6.05 -3.06 10.62
CA LEU A 197 4.95 -3.02 11.59
C LEU A 197 4.87 -4.34 12.37
N ARG A 198 5.09 -5.48 11.71
CA ARG A 198 5.12 -6.79 12.36
C ARG A 198 6.33 -6.97 13.27
N LEU A 199 7.52 -6.52 12.83
CA LEU A 199 8.79 -6.72 13.55
C LEU A 199 8.83 -5.93 14.86
N PHE A 200 8.44 -4.66 14.84
CA PHE A 200 8.59 -3.78 15.98
C PHE A 200 7.45 -3.93 17.00
N PRO A 201 7.72 -3.80 18.31
CA PRO A 201 6.68 -3.79 19.33
C PRO A 201 5.83 -2.52 19.21
N TYR A 202 4.54 -2.62 19.58
CA TYR A 202 3.59 -1.52 19.40
C TYR A 202 4.00 -0.21 20.09
N TRP A 203 4.56 -0.29 21.29
CA TRP A 203 5.01 0.93 22.01
C TRP A 203 6.01 1.76 21.19
N LEU A 204 6.90 1.10 20.43
CA LEU A 204 7.88 1.79 19.59
C LEU A 204 7.20 2.39 18.34
N ILE A 205 6.29 1.66 17.71
CA ILE A 205 5.48 2.16 16.59
C ILE A 205 4.73 3.42 17.04
N ARG A 206 4.07 3.37 18.18
CA ARG A 206 3.33 4.49 18.77
C ARG A 206 4.23 5.71 19.03
N GLN A 207 5.41 5.49 19.59
CA GLN A 207 6.37 6.57 19.87
C GLN A 207 6.85 7.22 18.57
N MET A 208 7.21 6.43 17.55
CA MET A 208 7.67 6.93 16.26
C MET A 208 6.55 7.66 15.51
N SER A 209 5.31 7.14 15.56
CA SER A 209 4.15 7.84 15.01
C SER A 209 3.94 9.22 15.62
N LYS A 210 3.95 9.31 16.94
CA LYS A 210 3.82 10.61 17.64
C LYS A 210 4.93 11.60 17.26
N ARG A 211 6.15 11.09 17.09
CA ARG A 211 7.29 11.93 16.67
C ARG A 211 7.06 12.48 15.26
N VAL A 212 6.69 11.65 14.28
CA VAL A 212 6.43 12.08 12.90
C VAL A 212 5.27 13.07 12.85
N LEU A 213 4.19 12.82 13.60
CA LEU A 213 3.07 13.75 13.69
C LEU A 213 3.48 15.10 14.29
N ALA A 214 4.37 15.10 15.30
CA ALA A 214 4.90 16.33 15.90
C ALA A 214 5.78 17.14 14.92
N GLU A 215 6.37 16.48 13.92
CA GLU A 215 7.09 17.12 12.81
C GLU A 215 6.13 17.74 11.75
N GLY A 216 4.80 17.63 11.94
CA GLY A 216 3.79 18.14 11.01
C GLY A 216 3.54 17.24 9.79
N ARG A 217 4.13 16.06 9.73
CA ARG A 217 3.98 15.09 8.62
C ARG A 217 2.88 14.07 8.91
N PRO A 218 2.11 13.62 7.90
CA PRO A 218 1.18 12.52 8.07
C PRO A 218 1.93 11.21 8.35
N VAL A 219 1.30 10.31 9.11
CA VAL A 219 1.77 8.92 9.23
C VAL A 219 0.93 8.04 8.30
N VAL A 220 1.59 7.38 7.36
CA VAL A 220 0.98 6.40 6.45
C VAL A 220 1.20 5.00 7.02
N PHE A 221 0.14 4.42 7.58
CA PHE A 221 0.10 3.00 7.94
C PHE A 221 -0.35 2.17 6.75
N TYR A 222 0.27 1.00 6.55
CA TYR A 222 -0.18 0.06 5.52
C TYR A 222 -0.01 -1.39 5.95
N VAL A 223 -0.95 -2.23 5.54
CA VAL A 223 -0.95 -3.67 5.77
C VAL A 223 -1.44 -4.41 4.53
N HIS A 224 -1.22 -5.73 4.52
CA HIS A 224 -1.77 -6.63 3.50
C HIS A 224 -2.73 -7.63 4.17
N PRO A 225 -3.79 -8.10 3.50
CA PRO A 225 -4.74 -9.06 4.08
C PRO A 225 -4.07 -10.31 4.67
N ARG A 226 -3.02 -10.83 4.02
CA ARG A 226 -2.25 -11.99 4.51
C ARG A 226 -1.55 -11.76 5.85
N GLU A 227 -1.35 -10.52 6.27
CA GLU A 227 -0.59 -10.23 7.49
C GLU A 227 -1.39 -10.48 8.78
N ILE A 228 -2.71 -10.63 8.68
CA ILE A 228 -3.56 -11.03 9.80
C ILE A 228 -3.92 -12.54 9.79
N ASP A 229 -3.32 -13.32 8.87
CA ASP A 229 -3.52 -14.77 8.75
C ASP A 229 -2.22 -15.54 9.01
N PRO A 230 -1.91 -15.92 10.25
CA PRO A 230 -0.72 -16.72 10.56
C PRO A 230 -0.71 -18.09 9.88
N SER A 231 -1.87 -18.57 9.42
CA SER A 231 -2.07 -19.90 8.82
C SER A 231 -2.00 -19.91 7.30
N HIS A 232 -1.80 -18.76 6.65
CA HIS A 232 -1.72 -18.73 5.18
C HIS A 232 -0.56 -19.61 4.66
N PRO A 233 -0.65 -20.18 3.46
CA PRO A 233 0.41 -21.00 2.87
C PRO A 233 1.75 -20.26 2.81
N ARG A 234 2.86 -20.97 3.01
CA ARG A 234 4.20 -20.41 3.00
C ARG A 234 4.96 -20.86 1.78
N LEU A 235 5.61 -19.92 1.10
CA LEU A 235 6.48 -20.22 -0.04
C LEU A 235 7.88 -20.63 0.44
N PRO A 236 8.55 -21.57 -0.24
CA PRO A 236 9.95 -21.88 0.00
C PRO A 236 10.84 -20.66 -0.25
N MET A 237 11.65 -20.29 0.73
CA MET A 237 12.54 -19.13 0.63
C MET A 237 13.70 -19.23 1.62
N SER A 238 14.71 -18.37 1.48
CA SER A 238 15.83 -18.32 2.44
C SER A 238 15.34 -17.98 3.86
N ARG A 239 16.06 -18.45 4.89
CA ARG A 239 15.73 -18.20 6.30
C ARG A 239 15.54 -16.70 6.61
N LYS A 240 16.42 -15.84 6.07
CA LYS A 240 16.34 -14.38 6.24
C LYS A 240 15.06 -13.81 5.60
N ARG A 241 14.69 -14.29 4.41
CA ARG A 241 13.48 -13.84 3.71
C ARG A 241 12.24 -14.36 4.42
N SER A 242 12.24 -15.63 4.84
CA SER A 242 11.15 -16.24 5.62
C SER A 242 10.88 -15.47 6.90
N PHE A 243 11.93 -15.12 7.66
CA PHE A 243 11.78 -14.28 8.85
C PHE A 243 11.09 -12.95 8.51
N LYS A 244 11.57 -12.21 7.51
CA LYS A 244 10.98 -10.92 7.10
C LYS A 244 9.53 -11.06 6.65
N SER A 245 9.17 -12.17 6.00
CA SER A 245 7.85 -12.38 5.43
C SER A 245 6.81 -12.87 6.44
N TYR A 246 7.24 -13.58 7.50
CA TYR A 246 6.32 -14.30 8.39
C TYR A 246 6.47 -13.98 9.88
N VAL A 247 7.40 -13.08 10.25
CA VAL A 247 7.58 -12.68 11.65
C VAL A 247 6.31 -12.05 12.22
N ASN A 248 5.90 -12.48 13.41
CA ASN A 248 4.83 -11.89 14.23
C ASN A 248 3.50 -11.62 13.50
N LEU A 249 3.10 -12.53 12.58
CA LEU A 249 1.80 -12.45 11.91
C LEU A 249 0.63 -12.48 12.91
N ASP A 250 0.76 -13.29 13.96
CA ASP A 250 -0.22 -13.47 15.04
C ASP A 250 -0.50 -12.20 15.86
N THR A 251 0.45 -11.26 15.87
CA THR A 251 0.30 -10.00 16.63
C THR A 251 -0.20 -8.83 15.77
N THR A 252 -0.32 -9.01 14.46
CA THR A 252 -0.59 -7.90 13.53
C THR A 252 -1.97 -7.28 13.76
N GLU A 253 -3.02 -8.08 13.87
CA GLU A 253 -4.36 -7.58 14.10
C GLU A 253 -4.47 -6.77 15.41
N SER A 254 -3.84 -7.27 16.48
CA SER A 254 -3.79 -6.52 17.75
C SER A 254 -3.11 -5.16 17.59
N LYS A 255 -2.02 -5.09 16.80
CA LYS A 255 -1.35 -3.81 16.52
C LYS A 255 -2.23 -2.88 15.70
N ILE A 256 -2.96 -3.39 14.70
CA ILE A 256 -3.92 -2.60 13.93
C ILE A 256 -4.99 -2.01 14.88
N ARG A 257 -5.60 -2.81 15.74
CA ARG A 257 -6.60 -2.36 16.74
C ARG A 257 -6.06 -1.23 17.62
N HIS A 258 -4.81 -1.35 18.08
CA HIS A 258 -4.17 -0.31 18.88
C HIS A 258 -3.89 0.97 18.06
N ILE A 259 -3.45 0.84 16.80
CA ILE A 259 -3.22 2.00 15.92
C ILE A 259 -4.54 2.78 15.73
N LEU A 260 -5.62 2.08 15.39
CA LEU A 260 -6.94 2.69 15.17
C LEU A 260 -7.54 3.30 16.44
N GLN A 261 -7.13 2.82 17.62
CA GLN A 261 -7.52 3.40 18.91
C GLN A 261 -6.72 4.64 19.26
N ASP A 262 -5.40 4.62 19.01
CA ASP A 262 -4.49 5.68 19.49
C ASP A 262 -4.36 6.85 18.50
N PHE A 263 -4.71 6.65 17.22
CA PHE A 263 -4.55 7.64 16.16
C PHE A 263 -5.84 7.81 15.36
N PRO A 264 -6.33 9.04 15.15
CA PRO A 264 -7.38 9.30 14.19
C PRO A 264 -6.83 9.04 12.78
N VAL A 265 -7.45 8.09 12.08
CA VAL A 265 -7.05 7.71 10.71
C VAL A 265 -8.06 8.23 9.69
N THR A 266 -7.61 8.40 8.46
CA THR A 266 -8.42 8.82 7.31
C THR A 266 -7.88 8.19 6.02
N THR A 267 -8.55 8.46 4.91
CA THR A 267 -8.16 8.03 3.56
C THR A 267 -7.13 8.98 2.94
N PHE A 268 -6.45 8.54 1.87
CA PHE A 268 -5.59 9.40 1.07
C PHE A 268 -6.39 10.54 0.42
N GLU A 269 -7.56 10.26 -0.15
CA GLU A 269 -8.42 11.26 -0.78
C GLU A 269 -8.75 12.43 0.17
N ASN A 270 -9.04 12.14 1.42
CA ASN A 270 -9.29 13.17 2.43
C ASN A 270 -8.05 14.00 2.78
N VAL A 271 -6.86 13.44 2.60
CA VAL A 271 -5.62 14.19 2.83
C VAL A 271 -5.30 15.06 1.64
N ILE A 272 -5.38 14.56 0.41
CA ILE A 272 -5.07 15.34 -0.79
C ILE A 272 -6.00 16.54 -0.97
N SER A 273 -7.24 16.44 -0.52
CA SER A 273 -8.18 17.57 -0.55
C SER A 273 -7.69 18.81 0.22
N LYS A 274 -6.71 18.64 1.12
CA LYS A 274 -6.07 19.72 1.89
C LYS A 274 -4.84 20.33 1.20
N TYR A 275 -4.39 19.71 0.12
CA TYR A 275 -3.29 20.18 -0.72
C TYR A 275 -3.87 20.56 -2.09
N PRO A 276 -4.54 21.73 -2.20
CA PRO A 276 -5.17 22.14 -3.45
C PRO A 276 -4.13 22.27 -4.55
N ARG A 277 -4.53 21.92 -5.76
CA ARG A 277 -3.75 22.04 -7.00
C ARG A 277 -3.50 23.49 -7.38
#